data_5cfec4c7ed40899f28a6d24e45c60209
#
_entry.id   5cfec4c7ed40899f28a6d24e45c60209
#
_cell.length_a   1.000
_cell.length_b   1.000
_cell.length_c   1.000
_cell.angle_alpha   90.00
_cell.angle_beta   90.00
_cell.angle_gamma   90.00
#
_symmetry.space_group_name_H-M   'P 1'
#
loop_
_entity.id
_entity.type
_entity.pdbx_description
1 polymer ?
#
loop_
_entity_poly.entity_id
_entity_poly.type
_entity_poly.pdbx_seq_one_letter_code
_entity_poly.pdbx_strand_id
1 'polypeptide(L)'
;MTFAWVSFSNPVAVWWLFLVVVSAANVTLWFALRHHLRKASRNLRAGIFRVELMIFLCAAYVFGCAFRSVLPRADVQRIALFNTWLSSIAVGRSVATIAEICFVIQWAIVLRQLGDMVKSDTVRNISKIIVPLIVVAECCSWYAVITTNFLGNTVENSIWAVAFLLIAVALIRLLGEFRGLARLGLGAAIAGVSFYLAFLVVIDVPMYFARWQEDMANGKALFELLPGLHDTATRLTITHDIAHWRDEMAWMGLYFSAAVWSSLALCGFALIRQRLPQYRSVRLAFSPRLPYSARRSSAA
;
A
#
# COMPACT_ATOMS: atom_id res chain seq x y z
N MET A 1 -0.09 32.99 0.42
CA MET A 1 -1.18 32.02 0.23
C MET A 1 -2.40 32.49 1.00
N THR A 2 -3.48 32.83 0.34
CA THR A 2 -4.73 33.20 1.02
C THR A 2 -5.51 31.93 1.30
N PHE A 3 -5.78 31.63 2.57
CA PHE A 3 -6.59 30.47 3.00
C PHE A 3 -8.09 30.80 3.06
N ALA A 4 -8.55 31.78 2.27
CA ALA A 4 -9.94 32.23 2.28
C ALA A 4 -10.97 31.14 1.94
N TRP A 5 -10.54 30.06 1.23
CA TRP A 5 -11.38 28.90 0.89
C TRP A 5 -11.52 27.89 2.03
N VAL A 6 -10.68 28.00 3.08
CA VAL A 6 -10.72 27.08 4.24
C VAL A 6 -11.87 27.50 5.16
N SER A 7 -13.02 26.92 4.93
CA SER A 7 -14.24 27.13 5.72
C SER A 7 -14.95 25.79 5.90
N PHE A 8 -15.60 25.58 7.03
CA PHE A 8 -16.43 24.40 7.28
C PHE A 8 -17.64 24.29 6.35
N SER A 9 -18.02 25.38 5.67
CA SER A 9 -19.04 25.38 4.63
C SER A 9 -18.54 24.81 3.29
N ASN A 10 -17.22 24.74 3.09
CA ASN A 10 -16.61 24.18 1.87
C ASN A 10 -16.26 22.70 2.07
N PRO A 11 -16.94 21.75 1.38
CA PRO A 11 -16.69 20.33 1.54
C PRO A 11 -15.25 19.92 1.17
N VAL A 12 -14.59 20.62 0.24
CA VAL A 12 -13.18 20.38 -0.12
C VAL A 12 -12.26 20.75 1.04
N ALA A 13 -12.54 21.82 1.76
CA ALA A 13 -11.77 22.22 2.94
C ALA A 13 -11.92 21.19 4.08
N VAL A 14 -13.15 20.72 4.33
CA VAL A 14 -13.42 19.69 5.35
C VAL A 14 -12.69 18.39 5.02
N TRP A 15 -12.76 17.94 3.76
CA TRP A 15 -12.04 16.77 3.30
C TRP A 15 -10.52 16.93 3.43
N TRP A 16 -9.97 18.07 3.02
CA TRP A 16 -8.55 18.35 3.17
C TRP A 16 -8.11 18.34 4.63
N LEU A 17 -8.86 18.96 5.54
CA LEU A 17 -8.60 18.90 6.98
C LEU A 17 -8.61 17.47 7.51
N PHE A 18 -9.56 16.64 7.06
CA PHE A 18 -9.57 15.21 7.38
C PHE A 18 -8.27 14.54 6.96
N LEU A 19 -7.80 14.74 5.73
CA LEU A 19 -6.54 14.16 5.25
C LEU A 19 -5.35 14.62 6.09
N VAL A 20 -5.28 15.90 6.46
CA VAL A 20 -4.20 16.45 7.30
C VAL A 20 -4.21 15.85 8.70
N VAL A 21 -5.38 15.72 9.33
CA VAL A 21 -5.51 15.12 10.68
C VAL A 21 -5.12 13.64 10.65
N VAL A 22 -5.60 12.88 9.69
CA VAL A 22 -5.24 11.46 9.52
C VAL A 22 -3.74 11.32 9.27
N SER A 23 -3.17 12.19 8.45
CA SER A 23 -1.72 12.23 8.18
C SER A 23 -0.90 12.50 9.45
N ALA A 24 -1.30 13.48 10.25
CA ALA A 24 -0.64 13.78 11.53
C ALA A 24 -0.71 12.57 12.50
N ALA A 25 -1.86 11.91 12.57
CA ALA A 25 -2.01 10.68 13.36
C ALA A 25 -1.09 9.56 12.84
N ASN A 26 -1.03 9.34 11.53
CA ASN A 26 -0.18 8.34 10.90
C ASN A 26 1.31 8.56 11.19
N VAL A 27 1.79 9.81 11.07
CA VAL A 27 3.17 10.19 11.39
C VAL A 27 3.46 9.96 12.88
N THR A 28 2.53 10.34 13.77
CA THR A 28 2.66 10.11 15.20
C THR A 28 2.75 8.62 15.54
N LEU A 29 1.88 7.80 14.93
CA LEU A 29 1.90 6.34 15.08
C LEU A 29 3.21 5.73 14.58
N TRP A 30 3.75 6.24 13.47
CA TRP A 30 5.05 5.78 12.99
C TRP A 30 6.18 6.09 13.98
N PHE A 31 6.23 7.29 14.57
CA PHE A 31 7.22 7.62 15.59
C PHE A 31 7.11 6.72 16.83
N ALA A 32 5.89 6.48 17.30
CA ALA A 32 5.63 5.56 18.41
C ALA A 32 6.10 4.13 18.07
N LEU A 33 5.72 3.62 16.89
CA LEU A 33 6.11 2.29 16.42
C LEU A 33 7.63 2.15 16.29
N ARG A 34 8.29 3.14 15.68
CA ARG A 34 9.76 3.21 15.58
C ARG A 34 10.43 3.13 16.94
N HIS A 35 9.94 3.90 17.92
CA HIS A 35 10.47 3.89 19.29
C HIS A 35 10.36 2.48 19.91
N HIS A 36 9.18 1.85 19.83
CA HIS A 36 8.96 0.51 20.36
C HIS A 36 9.79 -0.56 19.65
N LEU A 37 9.88 -0.52 18.32
CA LEU A 37 10.68 -1.46 17.53
C LEU A 37 12.16 -1.38 17.89
N ARG A 38 12.72 -0.17 17.98
CA ARG A 38 14.14 0.03 18.34
C ARG A 38 14.43 -0.41 19.76
N LYS A 39 13.54 -0.16 20.72
CA LYS A 39 13.68 -0.65 22.10
C LYS A 39 13.67 -2.18 22.15
N ALA A 40 12.78 -2.83 21.43
CA ALA A 40 12.68 -4.28 21.36
C ALA A 40 13.89 -4.93 20.64
N SER A 41 14.41 -4.28 19.58
CA SER A 41 15.51 -4.83 18.77
C SER A 41 16.88 -4.72 19.44
N ARG A 42 17.09 -3.81 20.39
CA ARG A 42 18.35 -3.68 21.14
C ARG A 42 18.81 -4.96 21.83
N ASN A 43 17.85 -5.82 22.19
CA ASN A 43 18.11 -7.10 22.83
C ASN A 43 18.40 -8.25 21.85
N LEU A 44 18.38 -7.99 20.53
CA LEU A 44 18.44 -9.02 19.49
C LEU A 44 19.46 -8.64 18.40
N ARG A 45 20.73 -9.04 18.60
CA ARG A 45 21.84 -8.72 17.65
C ARG A 45 21.60 -9.20 16.20
N ALA A 46 20.85 -10.27 15.97
CA ALA A 46 20.73 -10.93 14.65
C ALA A 46 19.61 -10.38 13.74
N GLY A 47 18.82 -9.42 14.18
CA GLY A 47 17.64 -8.93 13.43
C GLY A 47 17.60 -7.43 13.16
N ILE A 48 18.57 -6.67 13.64
CA ILE A 48 18.57 -5.18 13.63
C ILE A 48 18.43 -4.62 12.22
N PHE A 49 19.18 -5.13 11.25
CA PHE A 49 19.15 -4.62 9.88
C PHE A 49 17.75 -4.73 9.24
N ARG A 50 17.07 -5.86 9.44
CA ARG A 50 15.70 -6.05 8.88
C ARG A 50 14.67 -5.14 9.55
N VAL A 51 14.80 -4.88 10.84
CA VAL A 51 13.91 -3.96 11.58
C VAL A 51 14.12 -2.54 11.08
N GLU A 52 15.36 -2.08 10.96
CA GLU A 52 15.65 -0.73 10.44
C GLU A 52 15.19 -0.57 8.98
N LEU A 53 15.35 -1.59 8.13
CA LEU A 53 14.83 -1.58 6.77
C LEU A 53 13.30 -1.44 6.75
N MET A 54 12.57 -2.21 7.57
CA MET A 54 11.10 -2.09 7.66
C MET A 54 10.67 -0.72 8.18
N ILE A 55 11.38 -0.16 9.15
CA ILE A 55 11.14 1.20 9.66
C ILE A 55 11.36 2.23 8.55
N PHE A 56 12.41 2.10 7.76
CA PHE A 56 12.72 3.00 6.65
C PHE A 56 11.66 2.93 5.53
N LEU A 57 11.30 1.72 5.09
CA LEU A 57 10.27 1.52 4.06
C LEU A 57 8.92 2.08 4.52
N CYS A 58 8.56 1.82 5.78
CA CYS A 58 7.34 2.37 6.38
C CYS A 58 7.40 3.91 6.46
N ALA A 59 8.57 4.49 6.81
CA ALA A 59 8.74 5.94 6.79
C ALA A 59 8.50 6.51 5.39
N ALA A 60 9.14 5.94 4.35
CA ALA A 60 8.97 6.43 2.99
C ALA A 60 7.49 6.44 2.57
N TYR A 61 6.73 5.40 2.92
CA TYR A 61 5.30 5.36 2.62
C TYR A 61 4.49 6.36 3.46
N VAL A 62 4.66 6.37 4.78
CA VAL A 62 3.92 7.27 5.70
C VAL A 62 4.17 8.74 5.36
N PHE A 63 5.44 9.13 5.18
CA PHE A 63 5.78 10.52 4.87
C PHE A 63 5.42 10.90 3.42
N GLY A 64 5.51 9.98 2.47
CA GLY A 64 5.03 10.19 1.10
C GLY A 64 3.53 10.43 1.05
N CYS A 65 2.74 9.61 1.76
CA CYS A 65 1.30 9.82 1.89
C CYS A 65 0.97 11.11 2.66
N ALA A 66 1.73 11.43 3.72
CA ALA A 66 1.56 12.68 4.47
C ALA A 66 1.80 13.91 3.58
N PHE A 67 2.85 13.90 2.77
CA PHE A 67 3.13 14.95 1.80
C PHE A 67 1.96 15.15 0.82
N ARG A 68 1.41 14.07 0.27
CA ARG A 68 0.27 14.11 -0.66
C ARG A 68 -1.05 14.47 0.04
N SER A 69 -1.21 14.17 1.31
CA SER A 69 -2.37 14.59 2.13
C SER A 69 -2.38 16.10 2.38
N VAL A 70 -1.20 16.68 2.62
CA VAL A 70 -1.06 18.13 2.84
C VAL A 70 -1.17 18.92 1.53
N LEU A 71 -0.65 18.36 0.45
CA LEU A 71 -0.64 18.95 -0.90
C LEU A 71 -1.37 18.03 -1.90
N PRO A 72 -2.70 17.85 -1.75
CA PRO A 72 -3.45 16.97 -2.65
C PRO A 72 -3.50 17.53 -4.07
N ARG A 73 -3.51 16.59 -5.02
CA ARG A 73 -3.56 16.86 -6.46
C ARG A 73 -4.17 15.68 -7.21
N ALA A 74 -4.75 15.95 -8.37
CA ALA A 74 -5.14 14.95 -9.33
C ALA A 74 -4.24 15.06 -10.57
N ASP A 75 -3.44 14.01 -10.78
CA ASP A 75 -2.24 14.08 -11.62
C ASP A 75 -2.59 14.24 -13.12
N VAL A 76 -3.55 13.47 -13.64
CA VAL A 76 -3.96 13.51 -15.06
C VAL A 76 -4.75 14.78 -15.38
N GLN A 77 -5.59 15.22 -14.45
CA GLN A 77 -6.42 16.44 -14.58
C GLN A 77 -5.61 17.73 -14.38
N ARG A 78 -4.38 17.65 -13.91
CA ARG A 78 -3.53 18.82 -13.61
C ARG A 78 -4.13 19.78 -12.59
N ILE A 79 -4.86 19.27 -11.59
CA ILE A 79 -5.45 20.09 -10.54
C ILE A 79 -4.75 19.90 -9.20
N ALA A 80 -4.69 20.97 -8.41
CA ALA A 80 -4.17 20.96 -7.05
C ALA A 80 -4.88 21.98 -6.17
N LEU A 81 -4.75 21.85 -4.84
CA LEU A 81 -5.31 22.82 -3.89
C LEU A 81 -4.38 24.03 -3.69
N PHE A 82 -3.08 23.89 -3.90
CA PHE A 82 -2.11 24.92 -3.56
C PHE A 82 -1.19 25.26 -4.73
N ASN A 83 -0.98 26.55 -4.97
CA ASN A 83 -0.04 27.04 -5.97
C ASN A 83 1.38 27.06 -5.39
N THR A 84 2.08 25.94 -5.43
CA THR A 84 3.49 25.83 -5.05
C THR A 84 4.19 24.87 -6.00
N TRP A 85 5.51 25.01 -6.17
CA TRP A 85 6.30 24.07 -6.96
C TRP A 85 6.23 22.62 -6.40
N LEU A 86 6.05 22.49 -5.06
CA LEU A 86 5.83 21.19 -4.40
C LEU A 86 4.51 20.53 -4.81
N SER A 87 3.53 21.33 -5.25
CA SER A 87 2.25 20.82 -5.78
C SER A 87 2.35 20.38 -7.23
N SER A 88 3.50 20.56 -7.92
CA SER A 88 3.67 20.12 -9.29
C SER A 88 3.43 18.62 -9.41
N ILE A 89 2.86 18.21 -10.55
CA ILE A 89 2.51 16.82 -10.79
C ILE A 89 3.77 15.94 -10.78
N ALA A 90 4.87 16.43 -11.39
CA ALA A 90 6.16 15.72 -11.40
C ALA A 90 6.65 15.39 -9.99
N VAL A 91 6.66 16.37 -9.07
CA VAL A 91 7.07 16.14 -7.67
C VAL A 91 6.16 15.15 -6.99
N GLY A 92 4.84 15.33 -7.14
CA GLY A 92 3.89 14.46 -6.49
C GLY A 92 3.90 13.03 -6.98
N ARG A 93 4.02 12.81 -8.27
CA ARG A 93 4.11 11.46 -8.83
C ARG A 93 5.41 10.77 -8.42
N SER A 94 6.53 11.51 -8.41
CA SER A 94 7.81 10.96 -7.91
C SER A 94 7.71 10.49 -6.46
N VAL A 95 7.10 11.30 -5.59
CA VAL A 95 6.88 10.92 -4.18
C VAL A 95 5.95 9.72 -4.07
N ALA A 96 4.88 9.65 -4.87
CA ALA A 96 3.97 8.50 -4.91
C ALA A 96 4.71 7.23 -5.32
N THR A 97 5.41 7.25 -6.44
CA THR A 97 6.17 6.11 -6.98
C THR A 97 7.15 5.53 -5.93
N ILE A 98 7.93 6.40 -5.26
CA ILE A 98 8.85 5.96 -4.21
C ILE A 98 8.06 5.33 -3.04
N ALA A 99 6.99 5.96 -2.59
CA ALA A 99 6.17 5.47 -1.49
C ALA A 99 5.54 4.11 -1.83
N GLU A 100 4.95 3.96 -3.00
CA GLU A 100 4.24 2.75 -3.45
C GLU A 100 5.21 1.57 -3.64
N ILE A 101 6.38 1.80 -4.22
CA ILE A 101 7.44 0.78 -4.30
C ILE A 101 7.90 0.35 -2.89
N CYS A 102 8.10 1.30 -1.97
CA CYS A 102 8.46 0.97 -0.58
C CYS A 102 7.38 0.16 0.12
N PHE A 103 6.10 0.46 -0.12
CA PHE A 103 4.96 -0.28 0.44
C PHE A 103 4.90 -1.73 -0.07
N VAL A 104 5.06 -1.94 -1.37
CA VAL A 104 5.03 -3.31 -1.89
C VAL A 104 6.27 -4.12 -1.49
N ILE A 105 7.43 -3.48 -1.31
CA ILE A 105 8.61 -4.14 -0.74
C ILE A 105 8.33 -4.61 0.70
N GLN A 106 7.60 -3.84 1.52
CA GLN A 106 7.18 -4.29 2.86
C GLN A 106 6.34 -5.58 2.77
N TRP A 107 5.34 -5.63 1.86
CA TRP A 107 4.55 -6.84 1.60
C TRP A 107 5.44 -8.01 1.17
N ALA A 108 6.36 -7.79 0.24
CA ALA A 108 7.28 -8.82 -0.25
C ALA A 108 8.14 -9.40 0.89
N ILE A 109 8.70 -8.53 1.76
CA ILE A 109 9.50 -8.96 2.90
C ILE A 109 8.67 -9.79 3.88
N VAL A 110 7.45 -9.36 4.23
CA VAL A 110 6.58 -10.07 5.17
C VAL A 110 6.14 -11.41 4.59
N LEU A 111 5.67 -11.44 3.35
CA LEU A 111 5.26 -12.68 2.67
C LEU A 111 6.44 -13.66 2.55
N ARG A 112 7.64 -13.18 2.19
CA ARG A 112 8.85 -14.02 2.14
C ARG A 112 9.13 -14.65 3.49
N GLN A 113 9.08 -13.87 4.56
CA GLN A 113 9.34 -14.37 5.91
C GLN A 113 8.30 -15.39 6.35
N LEU A 114 7.01 -15.15 6.08
CA LEU A 114 5.94 -16.10 6.39
C LEU A 114 6.07 -17.37 5.55
N GLY A 115 6.36 -17.24 4.24
CA GLY A 115 6.58 -18.37 3.34
C GLY A 115 7.77 -19.25 3.77
N ASP A 116 8.85 -18.64 4.25
CA ASP A 116 10.01 -19.39 4.78
C ASP A 116 9.66 -20.12 6.09
N MET A 117 8.84 -19.51 6.97
CA MET A 117 8.40 -20.12 8.23
C MET A 117 7.54 -21.36 8.02
N VAL A 118 6.63 -21.34 7.03
CA VAL A 118 5.69 -22.44 6.74
C VAL A 118 6.20 -23.35 5.61
N LYS A 119 7.36 -23.03 5.02
CA LYS A 119 7.97 -23.74 3.89
C LYS A 119 7.07 -23.78 2.64
N SER A 120 6.35 -22.69 2.36
CA SER A 120 5.46 -22.57 1.20
C SER A 120 6.17 -21.93 0.01
N ASP A 121 6.41 -22.70 -1.06
CA ASP A 121 7.00 -22.19 -2.30
C ASP A 121 6.08 -21.18 -3.00
N THR A 122 4.78 -21.41 -2.97
CA THR A 122 3.79 -20.48 -3.55
C THR A 122 3.92 -19.10 -2.95
N VAL A 123 3.92 -18.98 -1.60
CA VAL A 123 4.05 -17.70 -0.91
C VAL A 123 5.40 -17.03 -1.20
N ARG A 124 6.49 -17.82 -1.24
CA ARG A 124 7.82 -17.33 -1.60
C ARG A 124 7.89 -16.78 -3.03
N ASN A 125 7.26 -17.47 -3.99
CA ASN A 125 7.25 -17.03 -5.38
C ASN A 125 6.41 -15.76 -5.56
N ILE A 126 5.23 -15.69 -4.94
CA ILE A 126 4.42 -14.46 -4.93
C ILE A 126 5.23 -13.28 -4.39
N SER A 127 5.97 -13.46 -3.29
CA SER A 127 6.79 -12.40 -2.70
C SER A 127 7.87 -11.86 -3.64
N LYS A 128 8.31 -12.63 -4.63
CA LYS A 128 9.30 -12.19 -5.63
C LYS A 128 8.67 -11.45 -6.81
N ILE A 129 7.41 -11.79 -7.14
CA ILE A 129 6.73 -11.30 -8.34
C ILE A 129 6.05 -9.95 -8.09
N ILE A 130 5.54 -9.69 -6.87
CA ILE A 130 4.74 -8.49 -6.62
C ILE A 130 5.52 -7.19 -6.80
N VAL A 131 6.81 -7.15 -6.47
CA VAL A 131 7.63 -5.92 -6.62
C VAL A 131 7.86 -5.58 -8.10
N PRO A 132 8.36 -6.48 -8.97
CA PRO A 132 8.46 -6.21 -10.40
C PRO A 132 7.12 -5.82 -11.03
N LEU A 133 6.02 -6.45 -10.60
CA LEU A 133 4.69 -6.13 -11.11
C LEU A 133 4.33 -4.66 -10.84
N ILE A 134 4.56 -4.18 -9.62
CA ILE A 134 4.27 -2.79 -9.25
C ILE A 134 5.23 -1.81 -9.93
N VAL A 135 6.50 -2.16 -10.15
CA VAL A 135 7.40 -1.32 -10.95
C VAL A 135 6.83 -1.11 -12.37
N VAL A 136 6.25 -2.14 -12.98
CA VAL A 136 5.58 -2.01 -14.28
C VAL A 136 4.33 -1.13 -14.16
N ALA A 137 3.52 -1.30 -13.11
CA ALA A 137 2.36 -0.44 -12.84
C ALA A 137 2.77 1.04 -12.74
N GLU A 138 3.86 1.34 -12.03
CA GLU A 138 4.39 2.71 -11.92
C GLU A 138 4.83 3.30 -13.26
N CYS A 139 5.41 2.48 -14.15
CA CYS A 139 5.72 2.92 -15.51
C CYS A 139 4.43 3.27 -16.29
N CYS A 140 3.37 2.48 -16.15
CA CYS A 140 2.07 2.78 -16.76
C CYS A 140 1.44 4.05 -16.19
N SER A 141 1.58 4.26 -14.88
CA SER A 141 1.13 5.46 -14.19
C SER A 141 1.87 6.72 -14.69
N TRP A 142 3.18 6.65 -14.81
CA TRP A 142 3.97 7.74 -15.40
C TRP A 142 3.57 8.03 -16.84
N TYR A 143 3.35 6.98 -17.64
CA TYR A 143 2.82 7.14 -18.99
C TYR A 143 1.48 7.88 -19.00
N ALA A 144 0.53 7.46 -18.17
CA ALA A 144 -0.77 8.11 -18.03
C ALA A 144 -0.64 9.58 -17.67
N VAL A 145 0.20 9.87 -16.69
CA VAL A 145 0.41 11.22 -16.17
C VAL A 145 1.11 12.11 -17.20
N ILE A 146 2.14 11.63 -17.89
CA ILE A 146 2.86 12.40 -18.89
C ILE A 146 1.97 12.70 -20.11
N THR A 147 1.28 11.68 -20.63
CA THR A 147 0.48 11.80 -21.86
C THR A 147 -0.94 12.29 -21.63
N THR A 148 -1.38 12.41 -20.38
CA THR A 148 -2.78 12.65 -19.96
C THR A 148 -3.76 11.58 -20.46
N ASN A 149 -3.28 10.34 -20.61
CA ASN A 149 -4.04 9.21 -21.13
C ASN A 149 -4.53 8.30 -19.99
N PHE A 150 -5.82 8.32 -19.70
CA PHE A 150 -6.42 7.47 -18.66
C PHE A 150 -6.31 5.97 -18.91
N LEU A 151 -6.00 5.52 -20.14
CA LEU A 151 -5.72 4.10 -20.38
C LEU A 151 -4.51 3.61 -19.57
N GLY A 152 -3.50 4.45 -19.39
CA GLY A 152 -2.35 4.11 -18.54
C GLY A 152 -2.76 3.86 -17.09
N ASN A 153 -3.68 4.66 -16.51
CA ASN A 153 -4.23 4.41 -15.17
C ASN A 153 -5.09 3.15 -15.11
N THR A 154 -5.85 2.86 -16.17
CA THR A 154 -6.61 1.61 -16.27
C THR A 154 -5.70 0.39 -16.19
N VAL A 155 -4.59 0.41 -16.93
CA VAL A 155 -3.59 -0.66 -16.92
C VAL A 155 -2.86 -0.72 -15.57
N GLU A 156 -2.42 0.42 -15.03
CA GLU A 156 -1.81 0.54 -13.70
C GLU A 156 -2.67 -0.14 -12.63
N ASN A 157 -3.94 0.28 -12.50
CA ASN A 157 -4.85 -0.24 -11.48
C ASN A 157 -5.22 -1.72 -11.70
N SER A 158 -5.26 -2.19 -12.96
CA SER A 158 -5.42 -3.60 -13.29
C SER A 158 -4.22 -4.43 -12.79
N ILE A 159 -3.00 -3.93 -12.94
CA ILE A 159 -1.79 -4.59 -12.41
C ILE A 159 -1.80 -4.58 -10.88
N TRP A 160 -2.21 -3.48 -10.24
CA TRP A 160 -2.41 -3.43 -8.80
C TRP A 160 -3.43 -4.46 -8.33
N ALA A 161 -4.56 -4.62 -9.04
CA ALA A 161 -5.56 -5.64 -8.73
C ALA A 161 -4.98 -7.06 -8.81
N VAL A 162 -4.17 -7.37 -9.83
CA VAL A 162 -3.45 -8.65 -9.92
C VAL A 162 -2.49 -8.85 -8.74
N ALA A 163 -1.73 -7.83 -8.37
CA ALA A 163 -0.81 -7.90 -7.23
C ALA A 163 -1.56 -8.15 -5.90
N PHE A 164 -2.69 -7.47 -5.65
CA PHE A 164 -3.51 -7.71 -4.46
C PHE A 164 -4.20 -9.08 -4.48
N LEU A 165 -4.61 -9.58 -5.65
CA LEU A 165 -5.11 -10.95 -5.80
C LEU A 165 -4.04 -11.97 -5.39
N LEU A 166 -2.80 -11.80 -5.86
CA LEU A 166 -1.68 -12.66 -5.48
C LEU A 166 -1.40 -12.59 -3.97
N ILE A 167 -1.43 -11.39 -3.36
CA ILE A 167 -1.30 -11.22 -1.91
C ILE A 167 -2.43 -11.94 -1.18
N ALA A 168 -3.69 -11.81 -1.62
CA ALA A 168 -4.84 -12.51 -1.04
C ALA A 168 -4.65 -14.04 -1.09
N VAL A 169 -4.23 -14.58 -2.23
CA VAL A 169 -3.91 -16.02 -2.39
C VAL A 169 -2.82 -16.45 -1.40
N ALA A 170 -1.76 -15.65 -1.26
CA ALA A 170 -0.68 -15.95 -0.31
C ALA A 170 -1.19 -15.96 1.14
N LEU A 171 -2.00 -14.97 1.54
CA LEU A 171 -2.57 -14.87 2.89
C LEU A 171 -3.55 -16.01 3.18
N ILE A 172 -4.40 -16.39 2.22
CA ILE A 172 -5.32 -17.54 2.34
C ILE A 172 -4.53 -18.83 2.56
N ARG A 173 -3.44 -19.04 1.80
CA ARG A 173 -2.56 -20.21 1.99
C ARG A 173 -1.94 -20.26 3.37
N LEU A 174 -1.62 -19.09 3.94
CA LEU A 174 -1.05 -18.98 5.28
C LEU A 174 -2.08 -19.17 6.40
N LEU A 175 -3.36 -18.89 6.16
CA LEU A 175 -4.41 -18.88 7.19
C LEU A 175 -4.56 -20.24 7.92
N GLY A 176 -4.36 -21.35 7.22
CA GLY A 176 -4.40 -22.71 7.78
C GLY A 176 -3.23 -23.03 8.71
N GLU A 177 -2.10 -22.37 8.55
CA GLU A 177 -0.86 -22.63 9.28
C GLU A 177 -0.76 -21.91 10.63
N PHE A 178 -1.61 -20.91 10.87
CA PHE A 178 -1.60 -20.10 12.09
C PHE A 178 -2.85 -20.30 12.93
N ARG A 179 -2.74 -20.04 14.25
CA ARG A 179 -3.83 -20.13 15.22
C ARG A 179 -3.87 -18.90 16.13
N GLY A 180 -4.97 -18.73 16.88
CA GLY A 180 -5.14 -17.63 17.83
C GLY A 180 -5.05 -16.25 17.17
N LEU A 181 -4.44 -15.29 17.85
CA LEU A 181 -4.31 -13.91 17.38
C LEU A 181 -3.62 -13.75 16.02
N ALA A 182 -2.65 -14.63 15.69
CA ALA A 182 -1.99 -14.60 14.40
C ALA A 182 -2.97 -14.94 13.26
N ARG A 183 -3.87 -15.90 13.46
CA ARG A 183 -4.93 -16.25 12.51
C ARG A 183 -5.94 -15.11 12.36
N LEU A 184 -6.32 -14.45 13.46
CA LEU A 184 -7.20 -13.28 13.41
C LEU A 184 -6.55 -12.13 12.63
N GLY A 185 -5.27 -11.84 12.87
CA GLY A 185 -4.51 -10.83 12.12
C GLY A 185 -4.44 -11.13 10.62
N LEU A 186 -4.21 -12.41 10.25
CA LEU A 186 -4.25 -12.84 8.84
C LEU A 186 -5.65 -12.71 8.25
N GLY A 187 -6.70 -13.07 9.01
CA GLY A 187 -8.09 -12.88 8.58
C GLY A 187 -8.44 -11.42 8.32
N ALA A 188 -8.03 -10.52 9.22
CA ALA A 188 -8.20 -9.08 9.04
C ALA A 188 -7.42 -8.56 7.82
N ALA A 189 -6.18 -9.04 7.60
CA ALA A 189 -5.40 -8.70 6.41
C ALA A 189 -6.07 -9.20 5.11
N ILE A 190 -6.62 -10.42 5.10
CA ILE A 190 -7.39 -10.97 3.96
C ILE A 190 -8.60 -10.08 3.70
N ALA A 191 -9.37 -9.72 4.72
CA ALA A 191 -10.55 -8.88 4.57
C ALA A 191 -10.19 -7.50 3.97
N GLY A 192 -9.14 -6.84 4.50
CA GLY A 192 -8.67 -5.55 3.99
C GLY A 192 -8.16 -5.62 2.55
N VAL A 193 -7.35 -6.64 2.23
CA VAL A 193 -6.84 -6.87 0.86
C VAL A 193 -7.98 -7.18 -0.11
N SER A 194 -8.96 -8.00 0.30
CA SER A 194 -10.13 -8.33 -0.55
C SER A 194 -11.03 -7.12 -0.77
N PHE A 195 -11.23 -6.31 0.25
CA PHE A 195 -11.99 -5.06 0.14
C PHE A 195 -11.32 -4.10 -0.87
N TYR A 196 -10.00 -3.90 -0.76
CA TYR A 196 -9.28 -3.02 -1.67
C TYR A 196 -9.24 -3.59 -3.10
N LEU A 197 -9.07 -4.90 -3.25
CA LEU A 197 -9.18 -5.59 -4.56
C LEU A 197 -10.56 -5.37 -5.19
N ALA A 198 -11.63 -5.51 -4.42
CA ALA A 198 -12.98 -5.25 -4.90
C ALA A 198 -13.16 -3.78 -5.33
N PHE A 199 -12.63 -2.83 -4.54
CA PHE A 199 -12.64 -1.41 -4.88
C PHE A 199 -11.92 -1.14 -6.21
N LEU A 200 -10.73 -1.70 -6.43
CA LEU A 200 -10.00 -1.57 -7.70
C LEU A 200 -10.79 -2.11 -8.89
N VAL A 201 -11.35 -3.32 -8.77
CA VAL A 201 -12.02 -4.00 -9.89
C VAL A 201 -13.40 -3.40 -10.19
N VAL A 202 -14.14 -2.96 -9.17
CA VAL A 202 -15.52 -2.49 -9.32
C VAL A 202 -15.62 -0.98 -9.52
N ILE A 203 -14.68 -0.22 -9.01
CA ILE A 203 -14.74 1.25 -9.00
C ILE A 203 -13.61 1.85 -9.83
N ASP A 204 -12.34 1.66 -9.43
CA ASP A 204 -11.22 2.40 -10.02
C ASP A 204 -10.96 2.04 -11.48
N VAL A 205 -10.83 0.75 -11.80
CA VAL A 205 -10.55 0.32 -13.18
C VAL A 205 -11.68 0.73 -14.13
N PRO A 206 -12.98 0.49 -13.83
CA PRO A 206 -14.08 0.95 -14.68
C PRO A 206 -14.14 2.47 -14.81
N MET A 207 -13.88 3.22 -13.73
CA MET A 207 -13.89 4.69 -13.75
C MET A 207 -12.83 5.24 -14.71
N TYR A 208 -11.59 4.79 -14.61
CA TYR A 208 -10.52 5.25 -15.50
C TYR A 208 -10.73 4.80 -16.95
N PHE A 209 -11.28 3.60 -17.15
CA PHE A 209 -11.62 3.11 -18.48
C PHE A 209 -12.73 3.95 -19.11
N ALA A 210 -13.77 4.30 -18.37
CA ALA A 210 -14.86 5.17 -18.84
C ALA A 210 -14.33 6.58 -19.19
N ARG A 211 -13.48 7.16 -18.35
CA ARG A 211 -12.83 8.45 -18.64
C ARG A 211 -11.98 8.40 -19.90
N TRP A 212 -11.25 7.30 -20.12
CA TRP A 212 -10.50 7.11 -21.36
C TRP A 212 -11.42 7.03 -22.58
N GLN A 213 -12.51 6.30 -22.52
CA GLN A 213 -13.50 6.22 -23.62
C GLN A 213 -14.11 7.58 -23.92
N GLU A 214 -14.45 8.34 -22.89
CA GLU A 214 -14.99 9.70 -23.04
C GLU A 214 -13.98 10.65 -23.70
N ASP A 215 -12.73 10.63 -23.24
CA ASP A 215 -11.62 11.41 -23.83
C ASP A 215 -11.43 11.08 -25.32
N MET A 216 -11.49 9.79 -25.69
CA MET A 216 -11.35 9.34 -27.08
C MET A 216 -12.56 9.76 -27.93
N ALA A 217 -13.78 9.62 -27.40
CA ALA A 217 -15.01 10.03 -28.10
C ALA A 217 -15.05 11.55 -28.36
N ASN A 218 -14.48 12.33 -27.42
CA ASN A 218 -14.37 13.80 -27.54
C ASN A 218 -13.16 14.25 -28.36
N GLY A 219 -12.36 13.35 -28.94
CA GLY A 219 -11.20 13.69 -29.75
C GLY A 219 -10.07 14.39 -28.97
N LYS A 220 -9.95 14.13 -27.68
CA LYS A 220 -8.91 14.74 -26.83
C LYS A 220 -7.51 14.42 -27.37
N ALA A 221 -6.74 15.47 -27.65
CA ALA A 221 -5.33 15.32 -28.01
C ALA A 221 -4.49 14.88 -26.80
N LEU A 222 -3.68 13.86 -26.99
CA LEU A 222 -2.73 13.38 -25.99
C LEU A 222 -1.40 14.10 -26.13
N PHE A 223 -0.70 14.31 -25.01
CA PHE A 223 0.65 14.85 -25.07
C PHE A 223 1.65 13.81 -25.57
N GLU A 224 2.62 14.29 -26.38
CA GLU A 224 3.85 13.54 -26.61
C GLU A 224 4.71 13.50 -25.33
N LEU A 225 5.65 12.54 -25.22
CA LEU A 225 6.38 12.28 -23.99
C LEU A 225 7.19 13.49 -23.49
N LEU A 226 7.96 14.17 -24.36
CA LEU A 226 8.80 15.30 -23.91
C LEU A 226 7.98 16.54 -23.57
N PRO A 227 7.03 17.02 -24.40
CA PRO A 227 6.11 18.09 -24.04
C PRO A 227 5.29 17.77 -22.79
N GLY A 228 4.80 16.52 -22.67
CA GLY A 228 4.04 16.08 -21.50
C GLY A 228 4.86 16.06 -20.22
N LEU A 229 6.12 15.66 -20.28
CA LEU A 229 7.01 15.70 -19.12
C LEU A 229 7.24 17.15 -18.66
N HIS A 230 7.47 18.08 -19.56
CA HIS A 230 7.56 19.50 -19.24
C HIS A 230 6.25 20.02 -18.63
N ASP A 231 5.11 19.64 -19.19
CA ASP A 231 3.76 19.99 -18.70
C ASP A 231 3.52 19.51 -17.27
N THR A 232 4.01 18.31 -16.88
CA THR A 232 3.90 17.81 -15.50
C THR A 232 4.61 18.68 -14.46
N ALA A 233 5.66 19.38 -14.89
CA ALA A 233 6.45 20.23 -14.00
C ALA A 233 5.91 21.66 -13.91
N THR A 234 5.24 22.15 -14.96
CA THR A 234 4.93 23.57 -15.15
C THR A 234 3.44 23.90 -15.08
N ARG A 235 2.58 22.99 -15.58
CA ARG A 235 1.13 23.24 -15.64
C ARG A 235 0.43 22.74 -14.39
N LEU A 236 -0.30 23.66 -13.74
CA LEU A 236 -1.09 23.36 -12.56
C LEU A 236 -2.31 24.28 -12.51
N THR A 237 -3.50 23.71 -12.40
CA THR A 237 -4.75 24.43 -12.20
C THR A 237 -5.15 24.36 -10.73
N ILE A 238 -5.26 25.52 -10.08
CA ILE A 238 -5.70 25.59 -8.69
C ILE A 238 -7.20 25.68 -8.65
N THR A 239 -7.84 24.73 -7.98
CA THR A 239 -9.28 24.71 -7.80
C THR A 239 -9.68 24.21 -6.42
N HIS A 240 -10.75 24.82 -5.85
CA HIS A 240 -11.35 24.45 -4.58
C HIS A 240 -12.84 24.09 -4.78
N ASP A 241 -13.23 23.84 -6.03
CA ASP A 241 -14.57 23.43 -6.40
C ASP A 241 -14.75 21.91 -6.21
N ILE A 242 -15.78 21.52 -5.48
CA ILE A 242 -16.14 20.13 -5.21
C ILE A 242 -16.37 19.32 -6.49
N ALA A 243 -16.84 19.93 -7.56
CA ALA A 243 -17.09 19.26 -8.83
C ALA A 243 -15.84 18.60 -9.41
N HIS A 244 -14.64 19.19 -9.15
CA HIS A 244 -13.36 18.66 -9.61
C HIS A 244 -12.74 17.63 -8.66
N TRP A 245 -13.15 17.62 -7.37
CA TRP A 245 -12.53 16.79 -6.34
C TRP A 245 -13.37 15.60 -5.92
N ARG A 246 -14.68 15.63 -6.16
CA ARG A 246 -15.63 14.61 -5.66
C ARG A 246 -15.20 13.19 -5.96
N ASP A 247 -14.77 12.92 -7.18
CA ASP A 247 -14.38 11.58 -7.62
C ASP A 247 -13.00 11.16 -7.06
N GLU A 248 -12.17 12.14 -6.68
CA GLU A 248 -10.85 11.90 -6.11
C GLU A 248 -10.89 11.69 -4.58
N MET A 249 -11.91 12.20 -3.90
CA MET A 249 -12.01 12.18 -2.43
C MET A 249 -12.05 10.78 -1.85
N ALA A 250 -12.80 9.87 -2.48
CA ALA A 250 -13.02 8.53 -1.95
C ALA A 250 -11.73 7.72 -1.94
N TRP A 251 -11.04 7.64 -3.09
CA TRP A 251 -9.81 6.88 -3.20
C TRP A 251 -8.68 7.50 -2.39
N MET A 252 -8.52 8.84 -2.41
CA MET A 252 -7.51 9.51 -1.58
C MET A 252 -7.77 9.31 -0.09
N GLY A 253 -9.04 9.35 0.35
CA GLY A 253 -9.41 9.06 1.72
C GLY A 253 -9.00 7.65 2.15
N LEU A 254 -9.27 6.64 1.35
CA LEU A 254 -8.87 5.25 1.60
C LEU A 254 -7.36 5.06 1.52
N TYR A 255 -6.72 5.62 0.50
CA TYR A 255 -5.29 5.48 0.27
C TYR A 255 -4.46 6.09 1.40
N PHE A 256 -4.78 7.31 1.83
CA PHE A 256 -4.02 8.00 2.89
C PHE A 256 -4.39 7.55 4.31
N SER A 257 -5.41 6.73 4.48
CA SER A 257 -5.77 6.11 5.77
C SER A 257 -5.49 4.61 5.78
N ALA A 258 -6.34 3.80 5.17
CA ALA A 258 -6.31 2.34 5.26
C ALA A 258 -5.01 1.72 4.72
N ALA A 259 -4.50 2.22 3.58
CA ALA A 259 -3.24 1.70 3.05
C ALA A 259 -2.04 2.09 3.93
N VAL A 260 -2.04 3.29 4.53
CA VAL A 260 -1.00 3.70 5.49
C VAL A 260 -1.06 2.85 6.76
N TRP A 261 -2.26 2.55 7.28
CA TRP A 261 -2.41 1.65 8.43
C TRP A 261 -1.92 0.24 8.11
N SER A 262 -2.11 -0.25 6.88
CA SER A 262 -1.53 -1.52 6.42
C SER A 262 0.00 -1.48 6.46
N SER A 263 0.64 -0.41 6.00
CA SER A 263 2.10 -0.24 6.07
C SER A 263 2.62 -0.23 7.52
N LEU A 264 1.93 0.48 8.41
CA LEU A 264 2.24 0.48 9.84
C LEU A 264 2.10 -0.91 10.45
N ALA A 265 1.05 -1.66 10.10
CA ALA A 265 0.83 -3.03 10.56
C ALA A 265 1.91 -3.98 10.05
N LEU A 266 2.32 -3.89 8.77
CA LEU A 266 3.42 -4.66 8.20
C LEU A 266 4.75 -4.36 8.92
N CYS A 267 5.01 -3.09 9.22
CA CYS A 267 6.18 -2.69 10.00
C CYS A 267 6.13 -3.28 11.42
N GLY A 268 4.96 -3.24 12.08
CA GLY A 268 4.73 -3.83 13.40
C GLY A 268 4.87 -5.35 13.43
N PHE A 269 4.67 -6.04 12.31
CA PHE A 269 4.84 -7.49 12.19
C PHE A 269 6.23 -7.96 12.62
N ALA A 270 7.26 -7.12 12.47
CA ALA A 270 8.61 -7.42 12.94
C ALA A 270 8.68 -7.71 14.46
N LEU A 271 7.81 -7.09 15.28
CA LEU A 271 7.69 -7.38 16.73
C LEU A 271 7.00 -8.72 16.99
N ILE A 272 5.94 -9.01 16.23
CA ILE A 272 5.14 -10.23 16.41
C ILE A 272 5.96 -11.45 16.05
N ARG A 273 6.76 -11.37 14.98
CA ARG A 273 7.63 -12.46 14.52
C ARG A 273 8.58 -12.99 15.59
N GLN A 274 9.10 -12.13 16.45
CA GLN A 274 10.02 -12.54 17.51
C GLN A 274 9.36 -13.48 18.53
N ARG A 275 8.04 -13.42 18.66
CA ARG A 275 7.24 -14.27 19.56
C ARG A 275 6.69 -15.53 18.89
N LEU A 276 6.64 -15.61 17.57
CA LEU A 276 6.08 -16.75 16.83
C LEU A 276 6.83 -18.09 17.02
N PRO A 277 8.16 -18.15 17.14
CA PRO A 277 8.87 -19.41 17.39
C PRO A 277 8.50 -20.05 18.72
N GLN A 278 8.18 -19.26 19.76
CA GLN A 278 7.76 -19.76 21.06
C GLN A 278 6.42 -20.51 20.99
N TYR A 279 5.49 -20.10 20.10
CA TYR A 279 4.24 -20.82 19.87
C TYR A 279 4.42 -22.18 19.19
N ARG A 280 5.47 -22.36 18.38
CA ARG A 280 5.76 -23.62 17.68
C ARG A 280 6.40 -24.64 18.60
N SER A 281 7.28 -24.22 19.52
CA SER A 281 7.89 -25.10 20.54
C SER A 281 6.86 -25.63 21.53
N VAL A 282 5.87 -24.81 21.92
CA VAL A 282 4.74 -25.25 22.75
C VAL A 282 3.88 -26.30 22.04
N ARG A 283 3.69 -26.19 20.71
CA ARG A 283 2.92 -27.17 19.93
C ARG A 283 3.59 -28.55 19.86
N LEU A 284 4.91 -28.60 19.77
CA LEU A 284 5.69 -29.85 19.80
C LEU A 284 5.69 -30.51 21.18
N ALA A 285 5.60 -29.72 22.25
CA ALA A 285 5.52 -30.20 23.63
C ALA A 285 4.12 -30.79 23.98
N PHE A 286 3.04 -30.35 23.29
CA PHE A 286 1.67 -30.83 23.50
C PHE A 286 1.16 -31.80 22.40
N SER A 287 2.00 -32.25 21.50
CA SER A 287 1.65 -33.37 20.62
C SER A 287 1.66 -34.65 21.44
N PRO A 288 0.53 -35.36 21.64
CA PRO A 288 0.54 -36.62 22.37
C PRO A 288 1.50 -37.56 21.64
N ARG A 289 2.54 -38.00 22.34
CA ARG A 289 3.37 -39.11 21.87
C ARG A 289 2.41 -40.31 21.77
N LEU A 290 2.12 -40.75 20.56
CA LEU A 290 1.47 -42.07 20.38
C LEU A 290 2.31 -43.08 21.12
N PRO A 291 1.72 -43.92 21.97
CA PRO A 291 2.46 -44.93 22.68
C PRO A 291 3.10 -45.91 21.66
N TYR A 292 4.40 -46.03 21.80
CA TYR A 292 5.21 -47.01 21.04
C TYR A 292 4.94 -48.41 21.62
N SER A 293 3.78 -48.96 21.28
CA SER A 293 3.45 -50.34 21.66
C SER A 293 2.66 -50.98 20.52
N ALA A 294 3.38 -51.60 19.61
CA ALA A 294 2.96 -52.75 18.81
C ALA A 294 4.00 -53.09 17.73
N ARG A 295 5.22 -53.46 18.13
CA ARG A 295 6.11 -54.27 17.31
C ARG A 295 6.83 -55.27 18.20
N ARG A 296 6.11 -56.27 18.65
CA ARG A 296 6.67 -57.59 19.01
C ARG A 296 5.51 -58.58 19.05
N SER A 297 5.32 -59.32 17.99
CA SER A 297 4.94 -60.73 18.00
C SER A 297 4.60 -61.15 16.58
N SER A 298 5.60 -61.61 15.84
CA SER A 298 5.45 -62.65 14.81
C SER A 298 6.86 -63.13 14.49
N ALA A 299 7.39 -63.99 15.38
CA ALA A 299 8.45 -64.92 15.08
C ALA A 299 8.23 -66.09 16.03
N ALA A 300 7.45 -67.07 15.58
CA ALA A 300 7.49 -68.48 15.89
C ALA A 300 6.73 -69.23 14.77
#